data_23e9d0b9a33e5a94bb230b5df6c0c250
#
_entry.id   23e9d0b9a33e5a94bb230b5df6c0c250
#
_cell.length_a   1.000
_cell.length_b   1.000
_cell.length_c   1.000
_cell.angle_alpha   90.00
_cell.angle_beta   90.00
_cell.angle_gamma   90.00
#
_symmetry.space_group_name_H-M   'P 1'
#
loop_
_entity.id
_entity.type
_entity.pdbx_description
1 polymer ?
#
loop_
_entity_poly.entity_id
_entity_poly.type
_entity_poly.pdbx_seq_one_letter_code
_entity_poly.pdbx_strand_id
1 'polypeptide(L)'
;MKITFLGQNGFLIKSKNSTIIIDPYLSNSVQKIEPLNRRRQPIDERFLSAKPNVVVITHAHADHYDEETLDKIFGAEKNSEISDSEGCDCTFFSPPSVFFKAKARYPKCNHVIFRSGTSVTVGEITFRAVKAEHSDAEAIGVIISAEGKNLYITGDTLFSENVFKSLPEIRFNALFLPVNGRGNNMNAVDAGRFAARLNPDFVVPVHYGMFDELSGLEIANEIKTEFKNGDIIIPEIYKEIKIR
;
A
#
# COMPACT_ATOMS: atom_id res chain seq x y z
N MET A 1 16.65 -2.71 3.61
CA MET A 1 15.36 -2.06 3.23
C MET A 1 14.74 -1.41 4.46
N LYS A 2 14.30 -0.13 4.36
CA LYS A 2 13.63 0.61 5.43
C LYS A 2 12.19 0.87 5.03
N ILE A 3 11.24 0.53 5.89
CA ILE A 3 9.81 0.66 5.62
C ILE A 3 9.22 1.63 6.63
N THR A 4 8.65 2.73 6.19
CA THR A 4 7.94 3.70 7.04
C THR A 4 6.45 3.58 6.77
N PHE A 5 5.65 3.41 7.83
CA PHE A 5 4.20 3.39 7.73
C PHE A 5 3.65 4.82 7.69
N LEU A 6 2.86 5.13 6.67
CA LEU A 6 2.26 6.46 6.47
C LEU A 6 0.83 6.57 7.00
N GLY A 7 0.30 5.48 7.53
CA GLY A 7 -1.09 5.34 7.93
C GLY A 7 -1.96 4.72 6.84
N GLN A 8 -3.15 4.27 7.18
CA GLN A 8 -4.11 3.56 6.33
C GLN A 8 -3.46 2.33 5.68
N ASN A 9 -3.17 2.34 4.40
CA ASN A 9 -2.40 1.33 3.69
C ASN A 9 -1.14 1.93 3.02
N GLY A 10 -0.72 3.12 3.49
CA GLY A 10 0.36 3.90 2.92
C GLY A 10 1.75 3.51 3.44
N PHE A 11 2.72 3.41 2.53
CA PHE A 11 4.11 3.10 2.88
C PHE A 11 5.10 3.92 2.09
N LEU A 12 6.18 4.33 2.76
CA LEU A 12 7.41 4.80 2.14
C LEU A 12 8.50 3.75 2.37
N ILE A 13 9.01 3.17 1.28
CA ILE A 13 10.05 2.14 1.33
C ILE A 13 11.32 2.68 0.70
N LYS A 14 12.44 2.61 1.42
CA LYS A 14 13.77 2.93 0.91
C LYS A 14 14.60 1.66 0.84
N SER A 15 15.09 1.32 -0.34
CA SER A 15 15.93 0.16 -0.60
C SER A 15 17.05 0.56 -1.55
N LYS A 16 18.30 0.43 -1.10
CA LYS A 16 19.47 0.89 -1.85
C LYS A 16 19.30 2.33 -2.35
N ASN A 17 19.23 2.53 -3.66
CA ASN A 17 19.10 3.84 -4.32
C ASN A 17 17.65 4.15 -4.72
N SER A 18 16.67 3.33 -4.30
CA SER A 18 15.27 3.49 -4.69
C SER A 18 14.41 3.95 -3.53
N THR A 19 13.55 4.91 -3.81
CA THR A 19 12.46 5.36 -2.94
C THR A 19 11.14 4.95 -3.57
N ILE A 20 10.38 4.13 -2.87
CA ILE A 20 9.09 3.60 -3.31
C ILE A 20 8.00 4.17 -2.41
N ILE A 21 6.92 4.62 -3.00
CA ILE A 21 5.73 5.01 -2.23
C ILE A 21 4.54 4.16 -2.67
N ILE A 22 3.76 3.69 -1.72
CA ILE A 22 2.60 2.83 -1.96
C ILE A 22 1.40 3.46 -1.28
N ASP A 23 0.28 3.59 -2.00
CA ASP A 23 -1.01 4.08 -1.51
C ASP A 23 -0.90 5.28 -0.54
N PRO A 24 -0.21 6.37 -0.91
CA PRO A 24 0.03 7.47 0.00
C PRO A 24 -1.27 8.25 0.25
N TYR A 25 -1.77 8.21 1.49
CA TYR A 25 -2.92 9.01 1.93
C TYR A 25 -2.49 10.04 2.98
N LEU A 26 -2.12 11.24 2.52
CA LEU A 26 -1.62 12.35 3.35
C LEU A 26 -2.44 13.64 3.12
N SER A 27 -3.74 13.49 2.93
CA SER A 27 -4.70 14.58 2.76
C SER A 27 -5.97 14.35 3.59
N ASN A 28 -6.97 15.17 3.37
CA ASN A 28 -8.33 15.01 3.91
C ASN A 28 -9.35 14.74 2.77
N SER A 29 -8.90 14.19 1.64
CA SER A 29 -9.75 13.99 0.45
C SER A 29 -10.95 13.11 0.73
N VAL A 30 -10.78 12.01 1.48
CA VAL A 30 -11.87 11.10 1.86
C VAL A 30 -13.00 11.82 2.60
N GLN A 31 -12.67 12.71 3.54
CA GLN A 31 -13.69 13.45 4.29
C GLN A 31 -14.56 14.35 3.39
N LYS A 32 -14.05 14.78 2.23
CA LYS A 32 -14.82 15.59 1.28
C LYS A 32 -15.90 14.78 0.55
N ILE A 33 -15.69 13.49 0.42
CA ILE A 33 -16.58 12.54 -0.28
C ILE A 33 -17.47 11.82 0.74
N GLU A 34 -16.88 11.42 1.87
CA GLU A 34 -17.49 10.68 2.97
C GLU A 34 -17.27 11.43 4.29
N PRO A 35 -18.11 12.41 4.64
CA PRO A 35 -17.87 13.28 5.79
C PRO A 35 -17.75 12.58 7.14
N LEU A 36 -18.26 11.36 7.27
CA LEU A 36 -18.15 10.53 8.48
C LEU A 36 -16.77 9.87 8.61
N ASN A 37 -16.04 9.68 7.51
CA ASN A 37 -14.68 9.13 7.49
C ASN A 37 -13.65 10.24 7.68
N ARG A 38 -13.70 10.84 8.86
CA ARG A 38 -12.80 11.91 9.21
C ARG A 38 -11.43 11.36 9.62
N ARG A 39 -10.36 11.90 9.00
CA ARG A 39 -8.99 11.59 9.38
C ARG A 39 -8.73 11.92 10.85
N ARG A 40 -8.27 10.95 11.63
CA ARG A 40 -8.00 11.08 13.07
C ARG A 40 -6.52 11.35 13.37
N GLN A 41 -5.64 11.09 12.40
CA GLN A 41 -4.20 11.24 12.56
C GLN A 41 -3.70 12.51 11.86
N PRO A 42 -2.80 13.31 12.46
CA PRO A 42 -2.26 14.49 11.82
C PRO A 42 -1.47 14.12 10.56
N ILE A 43 -1.43 15.03 9.60
CA ILE A 43 -0.61 14.86 8.38
C ILE A 43 0.81 15.28 8.70
N ASP A 44 1.78 14.41 8.40
CA ASP A 44 3.20 14.77 8.46
C ASP A 44 3.67 15.21 7.06
N GLU A 45 3.75 16.52 6.86
CA GLU A 45 4.09 17.13 5.57
C GLU A 45 5.49 16.78 5.06
N ARG A 46 6.39 16.29 5.93
CA ARG A 46 7.74 15.84 5.53
C ARG A 46 7.70 14.75 4.45
N PHE A 47 6.64 13.93 4.44
CA PHE A 47 6.47 12.86 3.46
C PHE A 47 5.92 13.35 2.12
N LEU A 48 5.33 14.56 2.07
CA LEU A 48 4.87 15.19 0.83
C LEU A 48 6.03 15.67 -0.07
N SER A 49 7.21 15.86 0.50
CA SER A 49 8.43 16.19 -0.25
C SER A 49 9.22 14.95 -0.71
N ALA A 50 8.65 13.76 -0.57
CA ALA A 50 9.28 12.54 -1.08
C ALA A 50 9.45 12.63 -2.60
N LYS A 51 10.62 12.18 -3.08
CA LYS A 51 10.91 12.06 -4.52
C LYS A 51 10.97 10.57 -4.87
N PRO A 52 9.83 9.91 -5.12
CA PRO A 52 9.80 8.49 -5.37
C PRO A 52 10.36 8.17 -6.77
N ASN A 53 11.15 7.09 -6.85
CA ASN A 53 11.49 6.46 -8.13
C ASN A 53 10.37 5.52 -8.59
N VAL A 54 9.56 5.04 -7.65
CA VAL A 54 8.42 4.15 -7.90
C VAL A 54 7.23 4.58 -7.07
N VAL A 55 6.07 4.70 -7.72
CA VAL A 55 4.76 4.78 -7.09
C VAL A 55 3.99 3.51 -7.41
N VAL A 56 3.33 2.91 -6.41
CA VAL A 56 2.39 1.81 -6.59
C VAL A 56 1.05 2.21 -6.01
N ILE A 57 0.00 2.10 -6.80
CA ILE A 57 -1.38 2.25 -6.33
C ILE A 57 -2.08 0.91 -6.45
N THR A 58 -2.71 0.45 -5.37
CA THR A 58 -3.36 -0.86 -5.33
C THR A 58 -4.75 -0.85 -5.94
N HIS A 59 -5.52 0.23 -5.79
CA HIS A 59 -6.87 0.38 -6.33
C HIS A 59 -7.35 1.84 -6.32
N ALA A 60 -8.58 2.09 -6.80
CA ALA A 60 -9.07 3.44 -7.13
C ALA A 60 -9.73 4.20 -5.97
N HIS A 61 -9.83 3.65 -4.75
CA HIS A 61 -10.42 4.37 -3.62
C HIS A 61 -9.56 5.56 -3.19
N ALA A 62 -10.22 6.61 -2.67
CA ALA A 62 -9.58 7.90 -2.38
C ALA A 62 -8.54 7.86 -1.25
N ASP A 63 -8.59 6.86 -0.37
CA ASP A 63 -7.59 6.62 0.68
C ASP A 63 -6.39 5.78 0.21
N HIS A 64 -6.34 5.42 -1.09
CA HIS A 64 -5.24 4.75 -1.78
C HIS A 64 -4.74 5.55 -2.97
N TYR A 65 -5.62 5.89 -3.93
CA TYR A 65 -5.33 6.83 -5.01
C TYR A 65 -5.75 8.24 -4.59
N ASP A 66 -4.98 8.83 -3.67
CA ASP A 66 -5.20 10.19 -3.18
C ASP A 66 -4.53 11.22 -4.08
N GLU A 67 -5.31 11.80 -4.98
CA GLU A 67 -4.82 12.82 -5.92
C GLU A 67 -4.24 14.03 -5.22
N GLU A 68 -4.80 14.46 -4.07
CA GLU A 68 -4.29 15.62 -3.33
C GLU A 68 -2.88 15.38 -2.76
N THR A 69 -2.60 14.18 -2.29
CA THR A 69 -1.27 13.77 -1.84
C THR A 69 -0.30 13.67 -3.01
N LEU A 70 -0.71 13.00 -4.09
CA LEU A 70 0.13 12.81 -5.26
C LEU A 70 0.44 14.12 -5.98
N ASP A 71 -0.52 15.07 -6.04
CA ASP A 71 -0.29 16.41 -6.57
C ASP A 71 0.84 17.15 -5.83
N LYS A 72 0.88 17.06 -4.51
CA LYS A 72 1.94 17.67 -3.71
C LYS A 72 3.28 16.97 -3.94
N ILE A 73 3.29 15.63 -4.02
CA ILE A 73 4.51 14.85 -4.27
C ILE A 73 5.11 15.16 -5.64
N PHE A 74 4.27 15.32 -6.68
CA PHE A 74 4.70 15.57 -8.05
C PHE A 74 4.71 17.05 -8.43
N GLY A 75 4.29 17.96 -7.54
CA GLY A 75 4.20 19.40 -7.84
C GLY A 75 3.15 19.74 -8.90
N ALA A 76 2.10 18.91 -9.03
CA ALA A 76 1.04 19.07 -10.03
C ALA A 76 -0.08 20.02 -9.56
N GLU A 77 0.21 21.00 -8.71
CA GLU A 77 -0.79 21.98 -8.28
C GLU A 77 -1.29 22.79 -9.49
N LYS A 78 -2.62 23.02 -9.54
CA LYS A 78 -3.29 23.80 -10.59
C LYS A 78 -2.58 25.14 -10.77
N ASN A 79 -2.01 25.40 -11.96
CA ASN A 79 -1.34 26.64 -12.43
C ASN A 79 0.19 26.72 -12.29
N SER A 80 0.94 25.69 -11.95
CA SER A 80 2.37 25.75 -12.24
C SER A 80 2.57 25.49 -13.75
N GLU A 81 3.07 26.47 -14.49
CA GLU A 81 3.71 26.22 -15.79
C GLU A 81 4.86 25.24 -15.50
N ILE A 82 4.58 23.94 -15.65
CA ILE A 82 5.58 22.90 -15.43
C ILE A 82 6.63 23.12 -16.50
N SER A 83 7.81 23.62 -16.11
CA SER A 83 8.91 23.80 -17.05
C SER A 83 9.15 22.48 -17.79
N ASP A 84 9.15 22.53 -19.11
CA ASP A 84 9.27 21.36 -20.02
C ASP A 84 10.59 20.60 -19.91
N SER A 85 11.49 20.96 -18.98
CA SER A 85 12.91 20.64 -19.05
C SER A 85 13.40 19.42 -18.27
N GLU A 86 12.58 18.81 -17.36
CA GLU A 86 13.03 17.61 -16.65
C GLU A 86 11.94 16.52 -16.66
N GLY A 87 12.27 15.36 -17.25
CA GLY A 87 11.45 14.16 -17.18
C GLY A 87 11.28 13.70 -15.72
N CYS A 88 10.17 13.07 -15.40
CA CYS A 88 9.99 12.42 -14.11
C CYS A 88 10.65 11.03 -14.16
N ASP A 89 11.73 10.82 -13.39
CA ASP A 89 12.37 9.49 -13.25
C ASP A 89 11.56 8.52 -12.40
N CYS A 90 10.23 8.66 -12.40
CA CYS A 90 9.33 7.86 -11.61
C CYS A 90 8.56 6.86 -12.46
N THR A 91 8.59 5.58 -12.07
CA THR A 91 7.71 4.55 -12.62
C THR A 91 6.44 4.47 -11.76
N PHE A 92 5.29 4.63 -12.41
CA PHE A 92 3.99 4.63 -11.77
C PHE A 92 3.23 3.33 -12.10
N PHE A 93 3.13 2.43 -11.14
CA PHE A 93 2.38 1.19 -11.24
C PHE A 93 0.96 1.39 -10.74
N SER A 94 -0.03 1.06 -11.55
CA SER A 94 -1.42 1.12 -11.14
C SER A 94 -2.32 0.14 -11.89
N PRO A 95 -3.41 -0.33 -11.27
CA PRO A 95 -4.40 -1.16 -11.96
C PRO A 95 -5.13 -0.36 -13.04
N PRO A 96 -5.83 -1.04 -13.99
CA PRO A 96 -6.58 -0.38 -15.05
C PRO A 96 -7.58 0.68 -14.55
N SER A 97 -8.20 0.46 -13.39
CA SER A 97 -9.13 1.40 -12.75
C SER A 97 -8.54 2.77 -12.42
N VAL A 98 -7.21 2.84 -12.22
CA VAL A 98 -6.46 4.07 -11.90
C VAL A 98 -5.65 4.58 -13.09
N PHE A 99 -5.17 3.69 -13.96
CA PHE A 99 -4.13 3.96 -14.96
C PHE A 99 -4.38 5.19 -15.81
N PHE A 100 -5.56 5.29 -16.42
CA PHE A 100 -5.83 6.39 -17.35
C PHE A 100 -5.94 7.75 -16.65
N LYS A 101 -6.49 7.78 -15.44
CA LYS A 101 -6.55 9.00 -14.60
C LYS A 101 -5.16 9.44 -14.20
N ALA A 102 -4.35 8.50 -13.68
CA ALA A 102 -2.97 8.79 -13.26
C ALA A 102 -2.11 9.25 -14.44
N LYS A 103 -2.21 8.59 -15.61
CA LYS A 103 -1.46 8.96 -16.79
C LYS A 103 -1.82 10.35 -17.33
N ALA A 104 -3.09 10.71 -17.29
CA ALA A 104 -3.54 12.05 -17.69
C ALA A 104 -3.07 13.13 -16.71
N ARG A 105 -3.01 12.82 -15.40
CA ARG A 105 -2.66 13.78 -14.35
C ARG A 105 -1.14 13.96 -14.17
N TYR A 106 -0.37 12.87 -14.32
CA TYR A 106 1.09 12.83 -14.15
C TYR A 106 1.79 12.34 -15.43
N PRO A 107 1.63 13.05 -16.57
CA PRO A 107 2.04 12.53 -17.89
C PRO A 107 3.56 12.34 -18.03
N LYS A 108 4.35 12.95 -17.16
CA LYS A 108 5.83 12.83 -17.17
C LYS A 108 6.33 11.51 -16.55
N CYS A 109 5.49 10.81 -15.77
CA CYS A 109 5.87 9.53 -15.19
C CYS A 109 5.83 8.41 -16.24
N ASN A 110 6.65 7.37 -16.02
CA ASN A 110 6.59 6.14 -16.80
C ASN A 110 5.45 5.25 -16.26
N HIS A 111 4.29 5.26 -16.91
CA HIS A 111 3.11 4.53 -16.46
C HIS A 111 3.09 3.09 -16.93
N VAL A 112 2.82 2.18 -16.01
CA VAL A 112 2.70 0.74 -16.26
C VAL A 112 1.34 0.26 -15.76
N ILE A 113 0.55 -0.39 -16.64
CA ILE A 113 -0.66 -1.11 -16.23
C ILE A 113 -0.22 -2.31 -15.40
N PHE A 114 -0.55 -2.28 -14.11
CA PHE A 114 -0.11 -3.25 -13.14
C PHE A 114 -1.30 -4.06 -12.64
N ARG A 115 -1.55 -5.20 -13.28
CA ARG A 115 -2.67 -6.11 -12.99
C ARG A 115 -2.15 -7.45 -12.51
N SER A 116 -2.99 -8.23 -11.84
CA SER A 116 -2.63 -9.56 -11.36
C SER A 116 -1.90 -10.39 -12.44
N GLY A 117 -0.76 -10.96 -12.08
CA GLY A 117 0.15 -11.68 -12.96
C GLY A 117 1.27 -10.82 -13.59
N THR A 118 1.18 -9.47 -13.52
CA THR A 118 2.26 -8.60 -14.00
C THR A 118 3.45 -8.65 -13.03
N SER A 119 4.66 -8.77 -13.57
CA SER A 119 5.92 -8.68 -12.81
C SER A 119 6.89 -7.76 -13.53
N VAL A 120 7.43 -6.77 -12.82
CA VAL A 120 8.36 -5.77 -13.38
C VAL A 120 9.52 -5.57 -12.42
N THR A 121 10.72 -5.45 -12.95
CA THR A 121 11.91 -5.12 -12.15
C THR A 121 12.35 -3.70 -12.46
N VAL A 122 12.51 -2.90 -11.41
CA VAL A 122 13.07 -1.54 -11.46
C VAL A 122 14.35 -1.53 -10.62
N GLY A 123 15.49 -1.37 -11.29
CA GLY A 123 16.79 -1.53 -10.65
C GLY A 123 16.97 -2.97 -10.12
N GLU A 124 17.13 -3.11 -8.80
CA GLU A 124 17.30 -4.41 -8.13
C GLU A 124 16.04 -4.88 -7.40
N ILE A 125 14.90 -4.23 -7.62
CA ILE A 125 13.65 -4.49 -6.92
C ILE A 125 12.65 -5.05 -7.92
N THR A 126 12.10 -6.21 -7.61
CA THR A 126 11.02 -6.82 -8.40
C THR A 126 9.68 -6.56 -7.72
N PHE A 127 8.76 -6.03 -8.49
CA PHE A 127 7.36 -5.81 -8.13
C PHE A 127 6.50 -6.82 -8.86
N ARG A 128 5.61 -7.51 -8.13
CA ARG A 128 4.64 -8.43 -8.72
C ARG A 128 3.24 -8.08 -8.24
N ALA A 129 2.33 -7.84 -9.16
CA ALA A 129 0.92 -7.69 -8.86
C ALA A 129 0.26 -9.07 -8.71
N VAL A 130 -0.53 -9.21 -7.68
CA VAL A 130 -1.36 -10.38 -7.39
C VAL A 130 -2.82 -9.94 -7.22
N LYS A 131 -3.78 -10.87 -7.27
CA LYS A 131 -5.19 -10.53 -7.13
C LYS A 131 -5.50 -10.04 -5.71
N ALA A 132 -6.32 -9.01 -5.60
CA ALA A 132 -7.08 -8.68 -4.40
C ALA A 132 -8.58 -8.93 -4.67
N GLU A 133 -9.33 -9.26 -3.65
CA GLU A 133 -10.79 -9.46 -3.72
C GLU A 133 -11.46 -8.31 -2.99
N HIS A 134 -11.87 -7.30 -3.75
CA HIS A 134 -12.33 -6.02 -3.23
C HIS A 134 -13.47 -5.43 -4.06
N SER A 135 -14.05 -4.30 -3.66
CA SER A 135 -15.12 -3.61 -4.41
C SER A 135 -14.63 -3.00 -5.73
N ASP A 136 -13.37 -2.59 -5.83
CA ASP A 136 -12.71 -2.34 -7.12
C ASP A 136 -12.31 -3.71 -7.72
N ALA A 137 -12.98 -4.10 -8.82
CA ALA A 137 -12.72 -5.39 -9.48
C ALA A 137 -11.27 -5.54 -10.03
N GLU A 138 -10.58 -4.42 -10.24
CA GLU A 138 -9.20 -4.37 -10.72
C GLU A 138 -8.17 -4.23 -9.58
N ALA A 139 -8.63 -4.28 -8.31
CA ALA A 139 -7.76 -4.17 -7.14
C ALA A 139 -6.67 -5.25 -7.14
N ILE A 140 -5.49 -4.85 -6.68
CA ILE A 140 -4.31 -5.71 -6.61
C ILE A 140 -3.64 -5.62 -5.23
N GLY A 141 -2.97 -6.71 -4.86
CA GLY A 141 -1.88 -6.65 -3.91
C GLY A 141 -0.54 -6.57 -4.63
N VAL A 142 0.50 -6.16 -3.93
CA VAL A 142 1.85 -6.07 -4.47
C VAL A 142 2.85 -6.87 -3.64
N ILE A 143 3.63 -7.71 -4.30
CA ILE A 143 4.79 -8.38 -3.72
C ILE A 143 6.03 -7.62 -4.15
N ILE A 144 6.85 -7.24 -3.17
CA ILE A 144 8.12 -6.55 -3.38
C ILE A 144 9.25 -7.49 -2.98
N SER A 145 10.08 -7.87 -3.94
CA SER A 145 11.26 -8.70 -3.71
C SER A 145 12.52 -7.85 -3.83
N ALA A 146 13.23 -7.66 -2.72
CA ALA A 146 14.45 -6.87 -2.65
C ALA A 146 15.33 -7.32 -1.47
N GLU A 147 16.64 -7.25 -1.60
CA GLU A 147 17.61 -7.57 -0.54
C GLU A 147 17.39 -8.96 0.09
N GLY A 148 16.99 -9.95 -0.72
CA GLY A 148 16.71 -11.31 -0.27
C GLY A 148 15.42 -11.48 0.55
N LYS A 149 14.55 -10.48 0.59
CA LYS A 149 13.27 -10.49 1.30
C LYS A 149 12.10 -10.33 0.35
N ASN A 150 11.00 -10.98 0.69
CA ASN A 150 9.70 -10.85 0.00
C ASN A 150 8.70 -10.23 0.96
N LEU A 151 8.23 -9.03 0.63
CA LEU A 151 7.17 -8.32 1.33
C LEU A 151 5.89 -8.43 0.53
N TYR A 152 4.78 -8.78 1.16
CA TYR A 152 3.49 -8.78 0.50
C TYR A 152 2.57 -7.76 1.17
N ILE A 153 2.26 -6.69 0.45
CA ILE A 153 1.27 -5.67 0.81
C ILE A 153 0.02 -6.03 0.03
N THR A 154 -1.01 -6.49 0.74
CA THR A 154 -2.20 -7.05 0.08
C THR A 154 -3.07 -6.00 -0.59
N GLY A 155 -2.90 -4.72 -0.23
CA GLY A 155 -3.93 -3.73 -0.48
C GLY A 155 -5.19 -4.09 0.31
N ASP A 156 -6.31 -3.56 -0.11
CA ASP A 156 -7.62 -3.88 0.44
C ASP A 156 -8.13 -5.19 -0.16
N THR A 157 -8.48 -6.15 0.69
CA THR A 157 -8.92 -7.47 0.23
C THR A 157 -9.68 -8.26 1.29
N LEU A 158 -10.58 -9.12 0.84
CA LEU A 158 -11.18 -10.19 1.63
C LEU A 158 -10.25 -11.41 1.71
N PHE A 159 -10.47 -12.28 2.69
CA PHE A 159 -9.95 -13.64 2.69
C PHE A 159 -10.63 -14.44 1.57
N SER A 160 -9.90 -14.78 0.52
CA SER A 160 -10.47 -15.43 -0.67
C SER A 160 -9.51 -16.44 -1.29
N GLU A 161 -10.03 -17.59 -1.69
CA GLU A 161 -9.28 -18.60 -2.43
C GLU A 161 -8.71 -18.08 -3.76
N ASN A 162 -9.38 -17.11 -4.38
CA ASN A 162 -8.90 -16.50 -5.62
C ASN A 162 -7.61 -15.69 -5.39
N VAL A 163 -7.47 -15.06 -4.22
CA VAL A 163 -6.24 -14.37 -3.83
C VAL A 163 -5.11 -15.39 -3.73
N PHE A 164 -5.29 -16.47 -2.96
CA PHE A 164 -4.27 -17.50 -2.78
C PHE A 164 -3.84 -18.16 -4.10
N LYS A 165 -4.76 -18.41 -5.02
CA LYS A 165 -4.45 -18.97 -6.34
C LYS A 165 -3.58 -18.05 -7.22
N SER A 166 -3.56 -16.75 -6.94
CA SER A 166 -2.74 -15.77 -7.68
C SER A 166 -1.33 -15.62 -7.12
N LEU A 167 -1.07 -16.14 -5.91
CA LEU A 167 0.20 -16.00 -5.25
C LEU A 167 1.26 -16.94 -5.84
N PRO A 168 2.51 -16.50 -5.96
CA PRO A 168 3.63 -17.37 -6.31
C PRO A 168 3.98 -18.28 -5.11
N GLU A 169 4.56 -19.44 -5.40
CA GLU A 169 5.11 -20.35 -4.39
C GLU A 169 6.46 -19.84 -3.86
N ILE A 170 6.41 -18.81 -3.03
CA ILE A 170 7.58 -18.21 -2.38
C ILE A 170 7.32 -18.03 -0.88
N ARG A 171 8.40 -17.96 -0.10
CA ARG A 171 8.31 -17.56 1.31
C ARG A 171 8.15 -16.06 1.41
N PHE A 172 7.23 -15.62 2.27
CA PHE A 172 7.06 -14.20 2.63
C PHE A 172 7.75 -13.91 3.97
N ASN A 173 8.55 -12.83 4.00
CA ASN A 173 9.13 -12.35 5.25
C ASN A 173 8.12 -11.50 6.02
N ALA A 174 7.34 -10.67 5.34
CA ALA A 174 6.29 -9.90 5.99
C ALA A 174 5.02 -9.81 5.13
N LEU A 175 3.87 -9.88 5.80
CA LEU A 175 2.56 -9.60 5.24
C LEU A 175 1.99 -8.34 5.86
N PHE A 176 1.48 -7.45 5.03
CA PHE A 176 0.77 -6.23 5.43
C PHE A 176 -0.70 -6.41 5.06
N LEU A 177 -1.56 -6.54 6.06
CA LEU A 177 -2.94 -7.02 5.92
C LEU A 177 -3.94 -6.00 6.44
N PRO A 178 -5.02 -5.66 5.69
CA PRO A 178 -6.10 -4.84 6.22
C PRO A 178 -6.83 -5.61 7.32
N VAL A 179 -7.27 -4.90 8.37
CA VAL A 179 -7.91 -5.54 9.54
C VAL A 179 -9.15 -4.85 10.03
N ASN A 180 -9.64 -3.82 9.32
CA ASN A 180 -10.78 -3.03 9.75
C ASN A 180 -12.15 -3.75 9.63
N GLY A 181 -12.24 -4.86 8.88
CA GLY A 181 -13.46 -5.65 8.69
C GLY A 181 -14.60 -4.91 7.99
N ARG A 182 -14.30 -3.83 7.26
CA ARG A 182 -15.29 -2.97 6.56
C ARG A 182 -14.88 -2.77 5.11
N GLY A 183 -15.86 -2.40 4.27
CA GLY A 183 -15.57 -2.05 2.87
C GLY A 183 -14.96 -3.19 2.05
N ASN A 184 -15.37 -4.45 2.28
CA ASN A 184 -14.78 -5.65 1.66
C ASN A 184 -13.31 -5.85 2.03
N ASN A 185 -12.97 -5.62 3.31
CA ASN A 185 -11.68 -5.94 3.89
C ASN A 185 -11.78 -7.08 4.92
N MET A 186 -10.67 -7.77 5.13
CA MET A 186 -10.53 -8.71 6.24
C MET A 186 -10.72 -8.02 7.58
N ASN A 187 -11.30 -8.71 8.54
CA ASN A 187 -11.15 -8.39 9.97
C ASN A 187 -9.87 -9.02 10.52
N ALA A 188 -9.56 -8.78 11.80
CA ALA A 188 -8.33 -9.28 12.41
C ALA A 188 -8.26 -10.82 12.47
N VAL A 189 -9.38 -11.51 12.65
CA VAL A 189 -9.44 -12.99 12.66
C VAL A 189 -9.14 -13.53 11.26
N ASP A 190 -9.76 -12.96 10.22
CA ASP A 190 -9.50 -13.37 8.84
C ASP A 190 -8.05 -13.08 8.41
N ALA A 191 -7.49 -11.95 8.85
CA ALA A 191 -6.07 -11.63 8.66
C ALA A 191 -5.16 -12.67 9.35
N GLY A 192 -5.54 -13.11 10.54
CA GLY A 192 -4.85 -14.22 11.25
C GLY A 192 -4.88 -15.53 10.47
N ARG A 193 -6.04 -15.91 9.92
CA ARG A 193 -6.20 -17.10 9.05
C ARG A 193 -5.37 -16.99 7.77
N PHE A 194 -5.38 -15.79 7.16
CA PHE A 194 -4.60 -15.51 5.97
C PHE A 194 -3.10 -15.68 6.25
N ALA A 195 -2.62 -15.13 7.36
CA ALA A 195 -1.25 -15.25 7.81
C ALA A 195 -0.89 -16.71 8.16
N ALA A 196 -1.77 -17.44 8.85
CA ALA A 196 -1.55 -18.83 9.19
C ALA A 196 -1.34 -19.72 7.94
N ARG A 197 -2.05 -19.42 6.86
CA ARG A 197 -1.93 -20.16 5.59
C ARG A 197 -0.61 -19.87 4.86
N LEU A 198 -0.11 -18.63 4.90
CA LEU A 198 1.12 -18.23 4.21
C LEU A 198 2.37 -18.35 5.08
N ASN A 199 2.21 -18.44 6.38
CA ASN A 199 3.26 -18.66 7.39
C ASN A 199 4.47 -17.70 7.24
N PRO A 200 4.25 -16.36 7.28
CA PRO A 200 5.33 -15.37 7.19
C PRO A 200 6.14 -15.29 8.48
N ASP A 201 7.29 -14.62 8.42
CA ASP A 201 8.04 -14.28 9.63
C ASP A 201 7.32 -13.19 10.45
N PHE A 202 6.71 -12.20 9.75
CA PHE A 202 6.03 -11.06 10.37
C PHE A 202 4.67 -10.78 9.75
N VAL A 203 3.72 -10.40 10.60
CA VAL A 203 2.42 -9.83 10.21
C VAL A 203 2.34 -8.40 10.68
N VAL A 204 1.98 -7.49 9.79
CA VAL A 204 1.79 -6.07 10.05
C VAL A 204 0.34 -5.72 9.74
N PRO A 205 -0.54 -5.58 10.74
CA PRO A 205 -1.91 -5.14 10.52
C PRO A 205 -1.92 -3.68 10.09
N VAL A 206 -2.75 -3.35 9.11
CA VAL A 206 -2.91 -2.00 8.54
C VAL A 206 -4.37 -1.69 8.28
N HIS A 207 -4.67 -0.52 7.74
CA HIS A 207 -6.02 -0.07 7.42
C HIS A 207 -6.95 0.01 8.64
N TYR A 208 -6.43 0.57 9.74
CA TYR A 208 -7.18 0.85 10.98
C TYR A 208 -6.65 2.10 11.68
N GLY A 209 -7.43 2.66 12.60
CA GLY A 209 -7.03 3.82 13.42
C GLY A 209 -6.97 5.16 12.66
N MET A 210 -7.27 5.18 11.36
CA MET A 210 -7.34 6.40 10.55
C MET A 210 -8.75 7.00 10.56
N PHE A 211 -9.77 6.18 10.38
CA PHE A 211 -11.18 6.56 10.35
C PHE A 211 -12.02 5.94 11.48
N ASP A 212 -11.40 5.10 12.30
CA ASP A 212 -12.02 4.34 13.38
C ASP A 212 -11.19 4.43 14.66
N GLU A 213 -11.66 3.77 15.72
CA GLU A 213 -11.01 3.71 17.05
C GLU A 213 -10.45 2.32 17.36
N LEU A 214 -10.22 1.49 16.33
CA LEU A 214 -9.69 0.16 16.51
C LEU A 214 -8.31 0.18 17.19
N SER A 215 -8.14 -0.68 18.18
CA SER A 215 -6.91 -0.79 18.95
C SER A 215 -5.95 -1.80 18.33
N GLY A 216 -4.71 -1.35 18.07
CA GLY A 216 -3.67 -2.25 17.58
C GLY A 216 -3.38 -3.44 18.50
N LEU A 217 -3.52 -3.26 19.82
CA LEU A 217 -3.34 -4.35 20.78
C LEU A 217 -4.44 -5.41 20.68
N GLU A 218 -5.71 -4.97 20.57
CA GLU A 218 -6.85 -5.89 20.40
C GLU A 218 -6.73 -6.65 19.08
N ILE A 219 -6.42 -5.94 17.99
CA ILE A 219 -6.14 -6.52 16.67
C ILE A 219 -5.05 -7.59 16.75
N ALA A 220 -3.92 -7.29 17.40
CA ALA A 220 -2.83 -8.25 17.55
C ALA A 220 -3.27 -9.50 18.32
N ASN A 221 -4.07 -9.35 19.37
CA ASN A 221 -4.60 -10.48 20.13
C ASN A 221 -5.54 -11.35 19.29
N GLU A 222 -6.41 -10.73 18.49
CA GLU A 222 -7.32 -11.44 17.58
C GLU A 222 -6.53 -12.19 16.48
N ILE A 223 -5.55 -11.55 15.83
CA ILE A 223 -4.69 -12.22 14.85
C ILE A 223 -4.01 -13.43 15.47
N LYS A 224 -3.54 -13.33 16.73
CA LYS A 224 -2.89 -14.42 17.46
C LYS A 224 -3.81 -15.58 17.77
N THR A 225 -5.11 -15.45 17.68
CA THR A 225 -6.02 -16.60 17.83
C THR A 225 -5.80 -17.63 16.72
N GLU A 226 -5.49 -17.18 15.50
CA GLU A 226 -5.33 -18.01 14.31
C GLU A 226 -3.86 -18.19 13.89
N PHE A 227 -3.02 -17.14 14.01
CA PHE A 227 -1.61 -17.15 13.61
C PHE A 227 -0.68 -17.30 14.81
N LYS A 228 0.06 -18.43 14.90
CA LYS A 228 0.93 -18.78 16.05
C LYS A 228 2.42 -18.74 15.76
N ASN A 229 2.84 -18.81 14.49
CA ASN A 229 4.21 -19.15 14.11
C ASN A 229 5.12 -17.96 13.83
N GLY A 230 4.63 -16.72 13.87
CA GLY A 230 5.44 -15.54 13.60
C GLY A 230 5.10 -14.37 14.51
N ASP A 231 5.80 -13.29 14.30
CA ASP A 231 5.64 -12.06 15.09
C ASP A 231 4.59 -11.13 14.47
N ILE A 232 3.84 -10.44 15.34
CA ILE A 232 2.92 -9.38 14.92
C ILE A 232 3.56 -8.05 15.29
N ILE A 233 3.75 -7.19 14.29
CA ILE A 233 4.30 -5.85 14.48
C ILE A 233 3.15 -4.85 14.32
N ILE A 234 2.77 -4.18 15.41
CA ILE A 234 1.81 -3.08 15.38
C ILE A 234 2.55 -1.84 14.87
N PRO A 235 2.23 -1.34 13.66
CA PRO A 235 2.96 -0.21 13.11
C PRO A 235 2.52 1.09 13.78
N GLU A 236 3.49 1.94 14.09
CA GLU A 236 3.23 3.32 14.48
C GLU A 236 3.26 4.22 13.23
N ILE A 237 2.29 5.12 13.10
CA ILE A 237 2.23 6.05 11.97
C ILE A 237 3.48 6.94 11.94
N TYR A 238 4.07 7.10 10.76
CA TYR A 238 5.31 7.86 10.49
C TYR A 238 6.57 7.29 11.13
N LYS A 239 6.52 6.05 11.60
CA LYS A 239 7.67 5.35 12.15
C LYS A 239 8.15 4.22 11.24
N GLU A 240 9.42 3.87 11.40
CA GLU A 240 10.04 2.76 10.68
C GLU A 240 9.57 1.42 11.28
N ILE A 241 9.10 0.53 10.42
CA ILE A 241 8.79 -0.86 10.74
C ILE A 241 10.08 -1.67 10.63
N LYS A 242 10.48 -2.31 11.72
CA LYS A 242 11.70 -3.12 11.78
C LYS A 242 11.38 -4.58 11.45
N ILE A 243 11.66 -4.99 10.22
CA ILE A 243 11.61 -6.38 9.75
C ILE A 243 13.04 -6.93 9.78
N ARG A 244 13.31 -7.81 10.73
CA ARG A 244 14.63 -8.42 10.95
C ARG A 244 14.95 -9.53 9.95
#